data_4740a5108b35a226cf54e06d95835eb7
#
_entry.id   4740a5108b35a226cf54e06d95835eb7
#
_cell.length_a   1.000
_cell.length_b   1.000
_cell.length_c   1.000
_cell.angle_alpha   90.00
_cell.angle_beta   90.00
_cell.angle_gamma   90.00
#
_symmetry.space_group_name_H-M   'P 1'
#
loop_
_entity.id
_entity.type
_entity.pdbx_description
1 polymer ?
#
loop_
_entity_poly.entity_id
_entity_poly.type
_entity_poly.pdbx_seq_one_letter_code
_entity_poly.pdbx_strand_id
1 'polypeptide(L)'
;MALTKGTMTEHVGLEITELGEDFLKGTLPVDQRTQQHMGIIHGGASVVLAETLGSVAANLCTPPGFHIVGLDINANHVRPGRPPMVTGIARPVHIGRTTVVVEINIVDKDNKLVCVSRLTAAVLKDKEIKDK
;
A
#
# COMPACT_ATOMS: atom_id res chain seq x y z
N MET A 1 1.10 8.20 12.18
CA MET A 1 2.56 8.42 12.08
C MET A 1 2.83 9.84 11.60
N ALA A 2 3.89 10.45 12.12
CA ALA A 2 4.25 11.82 11.74
C ALA A 2 4.49 11.98 10.23
N LEU A 3 5.02 10.95 9.56
CA LEU A 3 5.31 10.95 8.13
C LEU A 3 4.07 11.01 7.24
N THR A 4 2.88 10.73 7.79
CA THR A 4 1.64 10.75 7.01
C THR A 4 0.86 12.04 7.15
N LYS A 5 1.25 12.90 8.12
CA LYS A 5 0.53 14.13 8.39
C LYS A 5 0.53 15.06 7.17
N GLY A 6 -0.66 15.54 6.81
CA GLY A 6 -0.84 16.41 5.66
C GLY A 6 -0.79 15.70 4.32
N THR A 7 -0.86 14.38 4.29
CA THR A 7 -0.79 13.58 3.08
C THR A 7 -2.14 12.97 2.74
N MET A 8 -2.24 12.41 1.53
CA MET A 8 -3.41 11.65 1.11
C MET A 8 -3.66 10.46 2.05
N THR A 9 -2.60 9.81 2.53
CA THR A 9 -2.71 8.68 3.46
C THR A 9 -3.51 9.06 4.70
N GLU A 10 -3.19 10.20 5.30
CA GLU A 10 -3.95 10.73 6.43
C GLU A 10 -5.37 11.09 6.04
N HIS A 11 -5.52 11.77 4.91
CA HIS A 11 -6.83 12.27 4.46
C HIS A 11 -7.86 11.15 4.28
N VAL A 12 -7.46 10.03 3.69
CA VAL A 12 -8.36 8.91 3.45
C VAL A 12 -8.53 7.99 4.66
N GLY A 13 -7.80 8.24 5.75
CA GLY A 13 -7.92 7.47 6.97
C GLY A 13 -7.20 6.14 6.95
N LEU A 14 -6.19 5.98 6.09
CA LEU A 14 -5.40 4.77 6.01
C LEU A 14 -4.55 4.63 7.27
N GLU A 15 -4.56 3.44 7.87
CA GLU A 15 -3.74 3.15 9.05
C GLU A 15 -2.96 1.86 8.85
N ILE A 16 -1.67 1.88 9.21
CA ILE A 16 -0.87 0.67 9.28
C ILE A 16 -1.12 0.06 10.66
N THR A 17 -1.56 -1.19 10.68
CA THR A 17 -2.05 -1.84 11.90
C THR A 17 -1.13 -2.93 12.42
N GLU A 18 -0.35 -3.58 11.56
CA GLU A 18 0.49 -4.69 11.99
C GLU A 18 1.68 -4.87 11.07
N LEU A 19 2.86 -5.10 11.65
CA LEU A 19 4.06 -5.48 10.93
C LEU A 19 4.50 -6.86 11.41
N GLY A 20 4.53 -7.83 10.50
CA GLY A 20 5.04 -9.17 10.77
C GLY A 20 6.43 -9.35 10.16
N GLU A 21 6.96 -10.57 10.24
CA GLU A 21 8.27 -10.88 9.66
C GLU A 21 8.26 -10.79 8.13
N ASP A 22 7.15 -11.18 7.51
CA ASP A 22 7.02 -11.27 6.06
C ASP A 22 5.77 -10.57 5.52
N PHE A 23 5.14 -9.73 6.33
CA PHE A 23 3.94 -9.00 5.90
C PHE A 23 3.77 -7.67 6.61
N LEU A 24 2.99 -6.82 5.97
CA LEU A 24 2.54 -5.54 6.52
C LEU A 24 1.04 -5.45 6.31
N LYS A 25 0.29 -5.13 7.35
CA LYS A 25 -1.16 -4.91 7.27
C LYS A 25 -1.52 -3.46 7.48
N GLY A 26 -2.57 -3.04 6.81
CA GLY A 26 -3.17 -1.74 7.03
C GLY A 26 -4.64 -1.77 6.68
N THR A 27 -5.36 -0.77 7.16
CA THR A 27 -6.80 -0.64 6.96
C THR A 27 -7.14 0.65 6.24
N LEU A 28 -8.26 0.63 5.53
CA LEU A 28 -8.82 1.80 4.89
C LEU A 28 -10.32 1.82 5.17
N PRO A 29 -10.85 2.91 5.75
CA PRO A 29 -12.29 3.01 5.95
C PRO A 29 -13.00 3.10 4.59
N VAL A 30 -14.19 2.52 4.53
CA VAL A 30 -15.08 2.67 3.37
C VAL A 30 -16.18 3.63 3.79
N ASP A 31 -16.01 4.91 3.47
CA ASP A 31 -16.89 5.99 3.82
C ASP A 31 -16.84 7.08 2.73
N GLN A 32 -17.36 8.27 3.01
CA GLN A 32 -17.44 9.35 2.02
C GLN A 32 -16.08 9.77 1.44
N ARG A 33 -14.97 9.45 2.12
CA ARG A 33 -13.62 9.76 1.63
C ARG A 33 -13.13 8.78 0.57
N THR A 34 -13.72 7.59 0.51
CA THR A 34 -13.19 6.46 -0.27
C THR A 34 -14.24 5.75 -1.10
N GLN A 35 -15.51 6.12 -0.96
CA GLN A 35 -16.61 5.50 -1.71
C GLN A 35 -16.74 6.06 -3.11
N GLN A 36 -17.21 5.19 -4.00
CA GLN A 36 -17.78 5.62 -5.26
C GLN A 36 -19.32 5.77 -5.10
N HIS A 37 -20.02 6.21 -6.16
CA HIS A 37 -21.43 6.59 -6.07
C HIS A 37 -22.41 5.48 -5.64
N MET A 38 -22.01 4.22 -5.68
CA MET A 38 -22.85 3.10 -5.25
C MET A 38 -22.63 2.71 -3.78
N GLY A 39 -21.82 3.47 -3.04
CA GLY A 39 -21.60 3.24 -1.61
C GLY A 39 -20.59 2.14 -1.29
N ILE A 40 -19.90 1.62 -2.30
CA ILE A 40 -18.80 0.68 -2.12
C ILE A 40 -17.48 1.39 -2.36
N ILE A 41 -16.36 0.75 -2.00
CA ILE A 41 -15.04 1.36 -2.16
C ILE A 41 -14.77 1.73 -3.62
N HIS A 42 -14.20 2.90 -3.83
CA HIS A 42 -13.72 3.32 -5.13
C HIS A 42 -12.47 2.50 -5.47
N GLY A 43 -12.38 2.00 -6.71
CA GLY A 43 -11.21 1.22 -7.13
C GLY A 43 -9.89 1.97 -6.94
N GLY A 44 -9.88 3.27 -7.19
CA GLY A 44 -8.70 4.11 -6.94
C GLY A 44 -8.32 4.16 -5.46
N ALA A 45 -9.29 4.10 -4.55
CA ALA A 45 -9.01 4.07 -3.11
C ALA A 45 -8.36 2.74 -2.71
N SER A 46 -8.80 1.62 -3.29
CA SER A 46 -8.12 0.33 -3.11
C SER A 46 -6.67 0.40 -3.57
N VAL A 47 -6.41 1.06 -4.70
CA VAL A 47 -5.05 1.23 -5.22
C VAL A 47 -4.22 2.11 -4.28
N VAL A 48 -4.79 3.16 -3.69
CA VAL A 48 -4.08 3.99 -2.70
C VAL A 48 -3.64 3.13 -1.50
N LEU A 49 -4.51 2.27 -0.99
CA LEU A 49 -4.16 1.35 0.09
C LEU A 49 -3.05 0.39 -0.36
N ALA A 50 -3.22 -0.23 -1.51
CA ALA A 50 -2.25 -1.21 -2.03
C ALA A 50 -0.89 -0.58 -2.28
N GLU A 51 -0.85 0.57 -2.94
CA GLU A 51 0.41 1.25 -3.26
C GLU A 51 1.11 1.74 -1.99
N THR A 52 0.36 2.29 -1.04
CA THR A 52 0.93 2.76 0.22
C THR A 52 1.56 1.61 1.01
N LEU A 53 0.81 0.51 1.19
CA LEU A 53 1.33 -0.66 1.91
C LEU A 53 2.50 -1.29 1.17
N GLY A 54 2.39 -1.41 -0.15
CA GLY A 54 3.46 -1.98 -0.97
C GLY A 54 4.74 -1.16 -0.91
N SER A 55 4.63 0.17 -0.94
CA SER A 55 5.77 1.07 -0.86
C SER A 55 6.44 1.02 0.51
N VAL A 56 5.66 1.01 1.59
CA VAL A 56 6.20 0.88 2.94
C VAL A 56 6.89 -0.48 3.11
N ALA A 57 6.25 -1.56 2.67
CA ALA A 57 6.84 -2.89 2.75
C ALA A 57 8.14 -2.98 1.96
N ALA A 58 8.18 -2.42 0.75
CA ALA A 58 9.39 -2.41 -0.08
C ALA A 58 10.51 -1.61 0.59
N ASN A 59 10.20 -0.46 1.20
CA ASN A 59 11.20 0.32 1.93
C ASN A 59 11.77 -0.45 3.11
N LEU A 60 10.94 -1.19 3.83
CA LEU A 60 11.40 -1.99 4.96
C LEU A 60 12.33 -3.12 4.55
N CYS A 61 12.27 -3.56 3.28
CA CYS A 61 13.14 -4.58 2.71
C CYS A 61 14.40 -4.00 2.07
N THR A 62 14.58 -2.69 2.11
CA THR A 62 15.65 -1.99 1.41
C THR A 62 16.79 -1.67 2.38
N PRO A 63 18.05 -1.92 2.02
CA PRO A 63 19.18 -1.67 2.92
C PRO A 63 19.40 -0.18 3.14
N PRO A 64 20.11 0.19 4.24
CA PRO A 64 20.48 1.57 4.48
C PRO A 64 21.24 2.17 3.30
N GLY A 65 21.00 3.44 3.02
CA GLY A 65 21.62 4.15 1.90
C GLY A 65 20.86 4.03 0.60
N PHE A 66 19.73 3.32 0.61
CA PHE A 66 18.87 3.15 -0.56
C PHE A 66 17.43 3.49 -0.20
N HIS A 67 16.64 3.81 -1.21
CA HIS A 67 15.20 4.03 -1.06
C HIS A 67 14.48 3.45 -2.28
N ILE A 68 13.18 3.29 -2.18
CA ILE A 68 12.39 2.78 -3.30
C ILE A 68 11.57 3.88 -3.95
N VAL A 69 11.31 3.70 -5.23
CA VAL A 69 10.37 4.49 -6.00
C VAL A 69 9.45 3.54 -6.74
N GLY A 70 8.14 3.74 -6.65
CA GLY A 70 7.18 2.91 -7.37
C GLY A 70 7.35 3.05 -8.87
N LEU A 71 7.37 1.93 -9.58
CA LEU A 71 7.43 1.88 -11.03
C LEU A 71 6.11 1.50 -11.65
N ASP A 72 5.44 0.53 -11.07
CA ASP A 72 4.21 -0.03 -11.62
C ASP A 72 3.34 -0.55 -10.49
N ILE A 73 2.05 -0.32 -10.61
CA ILE A 73 1.04 -0.92 -9.77
C ILE A 73 -0.10 -1.41 -10.63
N ASN A 74 -0.56 -2.62 -10.37
CA ASN A 74 -1.76 -3.14 -11.00
C ASN A 74 -2.74 -3.61 -9.95
N ALA A 75 -3.99 -3.69 -10.31
CA ALA A 75 -5.04 -4.10 -9.38
C ALA A 75 -6.16 -4.80 -10.14
N ASN A 76 -6.65 -5.88 -9.57
CA ASN A 76 -7.84 -6.58 -10.06
C ASN A 76 -8.89 -6.54 -8.96
N HIS A 77 -9.99 -5.86 -9.24
CA HIS A 77 -11.10 -5.69 -8.30
C HIS A 77 -12.07 -6.84 -8.51
N VAL A 78 -12.13 -7.76 -7.54
CA VAL A 78 -12.87 -9.02 -7.72
C VAL A 78 -14.15 -9.09 -6.89
N ARG A 79 -14.36 -8.14 -5.98
CA ARG A 79 -15.56 -8.09 -5.13
C ARG A 79 -15.79 -6.65 -4.65
N PRO A 80 -17.06 -6.22 -4.50
CA PRO A 80 -17.35 -4.91 -3.91
C PRO A 80 -16.78 -4.81 -2.49
N GLY A 81 -16.03 -3.75 -2.21
CA GLY A 81 -15.59 -3.43 -0.86
C GLY A 81 -16.66 -2.62 -0.15
N ARG A 82 -17.29 -3.19 0.88
CA ARG A 82 -18.40 -2.58 1.58
C ARG A 82 -17.97 -1.95 2.89
N PRO A 83 -18.71 -0.94 3.38
CA PRO A 83 -18.45 -0.41 4.71
C PRO A 83 -18.47 -1.53 5.76
N PRO A 84 -17.75 -1.36 6.89
CA PRO A 84 -17.09 -0.11 7.30
C PRO A 84 -15.65 0.02 6.83
N MET A 85 -14.98 -1.07 6.41
CA MET A 85 -13.54 -1.06 6.28
C MET A 85 -13.05 -2.21 5.40
N VAL A 86 -11.93 -2.00 4.73
CA VAL A 86 -11.15 -3.06 4.09
C VAL A 86 -9.76 -3.13 4.71
N THR A 87 -9.14 -4.30 4.63
CA THR A 87 -7.80 -4.56 5.18
C THR A 87 -6.89 -5.02 4.05
N GLY A 88 -5.75 -4.37 3.93
CA GLY A 88 -4.72 -4.77 2.98
C GLY A 88 -3.61 -5.55 3.68
N ILE A 89 -3.09 -6.58 3.00
CA ILE A 89 -1.96 -7.36 3.47
C ILE A 89 -0.91 -7.36 2.35
N ALA A 90 0.25 -6.78 2.64
CA ALA A 90 1.36 -6.70 1.69
C ALA A 90 2.42 -7.72 2.05
N ARG A 91 2.87 -8.49 1.05
CA ARG A 91 3.94 -9.48 1.21
C ARG A 91 4.96 -9.34 0.09
N PRO A 92 6.25 -9.20 0.41
CA PRO A 92 7.29 -9.19 -0.62
C PRO A 92 7.29 -10.52 -1.38
N VAL A 93 7.34 -10.43 -2.70
CA VAL A 93 7.45 -11.58 -3.61
C VAL A 93 8.88 -11.73 -4.11
N HIS A 94 9.56 -10.60 -4.31
CA HIS A 94 10.92 -10.55 -4.80
C HIS A 94 11.64 -9.36 -4.18
N ILE A 95 12.77 -9.64 -3.54
CA ILE A 95 13.62 -8.60 -2.95
C ILE A 95 14.95 -8.67 -3.70
N GLY A 96 15.10 -7.81 -4.70
CA GLY A 96 16.27 -7.75 -5.53
C GLY A 96 17.14 -6.54 -5.23
N ARG A 97 18.31 -6.50 -5.88
CA ARG A 97 19.23 -5.38 -5.73
C ARG A 97 18.71 -4.11 -6.39
N THR A 98 17.99 -4.24 -7.50
CA THR A 98 17.49 -3.10 -8.28
C THR A 98 15.98 -2.97 -8.28
N THR A 99 15.26 -4.04 -7.93
CA THR A 99 13.81 -4.03 -7.89
C THR A 99 13.28 -4.83 -6.70
N VAL A 100 12.14 -4.40 -6.18
CA VAL A 100 11.36 -5.13 -5.19
C VAL A 100 9.95 -5.27 -5.74
N VAL A 101 9.39 -6.46 -5.62
CA VAL A 101 8.01 -6.73 -6.02
C VAL A 101 7.24 -7.15 -4.78
N VAL A 102 6.11 -6.48 -4.54
CA VAL A 102 5.25 -6.74 -3.40
C VAL A 102 3.85 -7.08 -3.90
N GLU A 103 3.27 -8.14 -3.37
CA GLU A 103 1.88 -8.49 -3.62
C GLU A 103 1.02 -7.96 -2.47
N ILE A 104 -0.12 -7.37 -2.81
CA ILE A 104 -1.04 -6.81 -1.82
C ILE A 104 -2.42 -7.38 -2.08
N ASN A 105 -2.97 -8.07 -1.09
CA ASN A 105 -4.33 -8.55 -1.10
C ASN A 105 -5.18 -7.68 -0.19
N ILE A 106 -6.33 -7.25 -0.69
CA ILE A 106 -7.28 -6.47 0.10
C ILE A 106 -8.50 -7.34 0.34
N VAL A 107 -8.90 -7.44 1.61
CA VAL A 107 -10.03 -8.26 2.03
C VAL A 107 -11.07 -7.40 2.76
N ASP A 108 -12.31 -7.89 2.77
CA ASP A 108 -13.39 -7.24 3.51
C ASP A 108 -13.45 -7.70 4.97
N LYS A 109 -14.45 -7.24 5.70
CA LYS A 109 -14.65 -7.58 7.12
C LYS A 109 -14.85 -9.08 7.36
N ASP A 110 -15.32 -9.81 6.35
CA ASP A 110 -15.53 -11.26 6.41
C ASP A 110 -14.32 -12.02 5.85
N ASN A 111 -13.20 -11.34 5.67
CA ASN A 111 -11.96 -11.88 5.15
C ASN A 111 -12.06 -12.39 3.72
N LYS A 112 -12.99 -11.85 2.94
CA LYS A 112 -13.16 -12.21 1.54
C LYS A 112 -12.39 -11.25 0.65
N LEU A 113 -11.79 -11.78 -0.40
CA LEU A 113 -10.92 -11.02 -1.30
C LEU A 113 -11.73 -9.96 -2.06
N VAL A 114 -11.28 -8.71 -1.96
CA VAL A 114 -11.84 -7.55 -2.65
C VAL A 114 -10.96 -7.15 -3.83
N CYS A 115 -9.64 -7.17 -3.64
CA CYS A 115 -8.69 -6.73 -4.66
C CYS A 115 -7.38 -7.51 -4.54
N VAL A 116 -6.83 -7.88 -5.68
CA VAL A 116 -5.48 -8.45 -5.80
C VAL A 116 -4.62 -7.43 -6.52
N SER A 117 -3.49 -7.07 -5.95
CA SER A 117 -2.63 -6.02 -6.46
C SER A 117 -1.16 -6.43 -6.38
N ARG A 118 -0.34 -5.80 -7.22
CA ARG A 118 1.10 -6.01 -7.20
C ARG A 118 1.80 -4.68 -7.48
N LEU A 119 2.77 -4.35 -6.64
CA LEU A 119 3.63 -3.19 -6.81
C LEU A 119 5.03 -3.64 -7.21
N THR A 120 5.57 -3.01 -8.25
CA THR A 120 6.98 -3.12 -8.59
C THR A 120 7.65 -1.79 -8.29
N ALA A 121 8.74 -1.84 -7.53
CA ALA A 121 9.48 -0.65 -7.13
C ALA A 121 10.94 -0.75 -7.54
N ALA A 122 11.52 0.38 -7.91
CA ALA A 122 12.95 0.49 -8.16
C ALA A 122 13.68 0.79 -6.86
N VAL A 123 14.83 0.15 -6.67
CA VAL A 123 15.73 0.43 -5.54
C VAL A 123 16.78 1.41 -6.04
N LEU A 124 16.79 2.60 -5.48
CA LEU A 124 17.69 3.67 -5.87
C LEU A 124 18.63 4.03 -4.74
N LYS A 125 19.86 4.38 -5.10
CA LYS A 125 20.84 4.85 -4.13
C LYS A 125 20.48 6.28 -3.70
N ASP A 126 20.57 6.55 -2.40
CA ASP A 126 20.34 7.89 -1.87
C ASP A 126 21.38 8.85 -2.45
N LYS A 127 20.94 10.05 -2.77
CA LYS A 127 21.84 11.10 -3.24
C LYS A 127 22.63 11.64 -2.05
N GLU A 128 23.94 11.81 -2.25
CA GLU A 128 24.73 12.55 -1.27
C GLU A 128 24.27 14.00 -1.26
N ILE A 129 24.02 14.51 -0.05
CA ILE A 129 23.78 15.94 0.12
C ILE A 129 25.12 16.62 -0.02
N LYS A 130 25.28 17.32 -1.14
CA LYS A 130 26.49 18.14 -1.33
C LYS A 130 26.28 19.48 -0.71
N ASP A 131 27.17 19.87 0.17
CA ASP A 131 27.22 21.24 0.68
C ASP A 131 27.53 22.16 -0.52
N LYS A 132 26.69 23.15 -0.65
CA LYS A 132 26.86 24.17 -1.70
C LYS A 132 27.51 25.41 -1.08
#